data_1b5b12d4b5e87ac1da9c3ecc307e455a
#
_entry.id   1b5b12d4b5e87ac1da9c3ecc307e455a
#
_cell.length_a   1.000
_cell.length_b   1.000
_cell.length_c   1.000
_cell.angle_alpha   90.00
_cell.angle_beta   90.00
_cell.angle_gamma   90.00
#
_symmetry.space_group_name_H-M   'P 1'
#
loop_
_entity.id
_entity.type
_entity.pdbx_description
1 polymer ?
#
loop_
_entity_poly.entity_id
_entity_poly.type
_entity_poly.pdbx_seq_one_letter_code
_entity_poly.pdbx_strand_id
1 'polypeptide(L)'
;MDFWREPESKRVDDPSCLHPQSNSSSCFRSMKSGKAEKCIFFPGPIIVGAGPSGLAVAACLKSKRIQSLILERSDCIASLWQLKTYDRLRLHLPKKFCQLPLMPFPSWFPTYPTKQQFIAYLDAYVAEFNIQAVFNETVVAAEYDAGIGFWRLRMASAKGEGKEEKHEYVCRWLVVATGENAEAVVPEMPGMEEFEGPIVHTSLYRSGDSYRDKRVLVVGCGNSGMEVSLDLCDHNAHPFMVVRDSVHILPREMLGRSTFGLSMWLMKWLSMKTVDRFLLLVARLMLGDTAKLGLERPQLGPLELKSLTGKTPVLNVGTLAKIKSGDIKVRPAVERFTRHGVEFVDGRSEEFDAVILATGYKSNVPCWLKEREFFSEKDGFPRRPFPNGWKGGNGLYAVGFTKRGLLGASLDAWRIAQDIELRYKATKK
;
A
#
# COMPACT_ATOMS: atom_id res chain seq x y z
N MET A 1 29.25 15.28 -1.86
CA MET A 1 28.02 14.60 -2.34
C MET A 1 26.94 14.80 -1.29
N ASP A 2 26.32 15.99 -1.29
CA ASP A 2 25.37 16.41 -0.26
C ASP A 2 23.95 16.45 -0.84
N PHE A 3 23.34 15.27 -1.05
CA PHE A 3 21.96 15.15 -1.56
C PHE A 3 20.88 15.22 -0.46
N TRP A 4 21.27 15.43 0.84
CA TRP A 4 20.38 15.16 1.96
C TRP A 4 20.29 16.29 2.99
N ARG A 5 20.37 17.56 2.59
CA ARG A 5 19.98 18.68 3.46
C ARG A 5 18.47 18.90 3.34
N GLU A 6 17.80 19.10 4.49
CA GLU A 6 16.40 19.50 4.51
C GLU A 6 16.23 20.80 3.71
N PRO A 7 15.25 20.87 2.80
CA PRO A 7 14.99 22.12 2.09
C PRO A 7 14.23 23.07 3.00
N GLU A 8 14.81 24.24 3.28
CA GLU A 8 14.09 25.41 3.76
C GLU A 8 13.00 25.79 2.71
N SER A 9 11.81 26.07 3.21
CA SER A 9 10.66 26.46 2.42
C SER A 9 10.94 27.74 1.64
N LYS A 10 11.13 27.65 0.34
CA LYS A 10 10.98 28.79 -0.60
C LYS A 10 10.06 28.39 -1.73
N ARG A 11 8.93 29.09 -1.78
CA ARG A 11 8.09 29.15 -3.00
C ARG A 11 8.92 29.82 -4.10
N VAL A 12 9.01 29.18 -5.23
CA VAL A 12 9.40 29.81 -6.51
C VAL A 12 8.49 29.26 -7.57
N ASP A 13 7.67 30.15 -8.11
CA ASP A 13 6.96 29.98 -9.36
C ASP A 13 7.98 30.10 -10.51
N ASP A 14 8.12 29.09 -11.34
CA ASP A 14 8.67 29.24 -12.69
C ASP A 14 8.17 28.13 -13.63
N PRO A 15 7.48 28.49 -14.72
CA PRO A 15 6.97 27.55 -15.71
C PRO A 15 7.90 27.48 -16.93
N SER A 16 8.87 26.60 -16.94
CA SER A 16 9.57 26.25 -18.17
C SER A 16 10.19 24.85 -18.12
N CYS A 17 9.37 23.85 -18.38
CA CYS A 17 9.90 22.53 -18.75
C CYS A 17 9.76 22.30 -20.24
N LEU A 18 10.89 22.36 -20.91
CA LEU A 18 11.09 22.06 -22.32
C LEU A 18 10.67 20.64 -22.66
N HIS A 19 9.84 20.50 -23.68
CA HIS A 19 9.48 19.23 -24.29
C HIS A 19 10.70 18.58 -24.99
N PRO A 20 10.96 17.27 -24.79
CA PRO A 20 11.85 16.55 -25.68
C PRO A 20 11.12 16.23 -27.00
N GLN A 21 11.78 16.53 -28.10
CA GLN A 21 11.32 16.24 -29.45
C GLN A 21 11.10 14.75 -29.67
N SER A 22 9.96 14.44 -30.25
CA SER A 22 9.51 13.12 -30.65
C SER A 22 10.29 12.61 -31.88
N ASN A 23 10.94 11.46 -31.73
CA ASN A 23 11.35 10.67 -32.90
C ASN A 23 10.50 9.41 -33.01
N SER A 24 9.79 9.34 -34.13
CA SER A 24 9.19 8.18 -34.81
C SER A 24 8.38 7.18 -33.98
N SER A 25 7.10 7.46 -33.83
CA SER A 25 6.06 6.49 -33.53
C SER A 25 5.32 6.08 -34.82
N SER A 26 5.44 4.83 -35.23
CA SER A 26 4.60 4.25 -36.28
C SER A 26 3.18 4.06 -35.77
N CYS A 27 2.24 4.77 -36.37
CA CYS A 27 0.82 4.75 -36.02
C CYS A 27 0.09 3.71 -36.89
N PHE A 28 -0.46 2.64 -36.27
CA PHE A 28 -1.43 1.76 -36.92
C PHE A 28 -2.83 2.32 -36.76
N ARG A 29 -3.49 2.67 -37.85
CA ARG A 29 -4.89 3.09 -37.88
C ARG A 29 -5.80 1.88 -37.95
N SER A 30 -6.67 1.69 -36.97
CA SER A 30 -7.82 0.80 -37.04
C SER A 30 -9.03 1.61 -37.52
N MET A 31 -9.59 1.24 -38.67
CA MET A 31 -10.83 1.82 -39.21
C MET A 31 -12.06 1.13 -38.63
N LYS A 32 -12.70 1.75 -37.64
CA LYS A 32 -14.15 1.64 -37.37
C LYS A 32 -14.68 3.00 -37.02
N SER A 33 -15.80 3.39 -37.63
CA SER A 33 -16.43 4.72 -37.59
C SER A 33 -16.68 5.22 -36.17
N GLY A 34 -15.99 6.28 -35.81
CA GLY A 34 -16.07 7.01 -34.55
C GLY A 34 -14.67 7.51 -34.20
N LYS A 35 -14.48 8.77 -33.88
CA LYS A 35 -13.23 9.47 -33.59
C LYS A 35 -12.03 8.55 -33.36
N ALA A 36 -11.00 8.67 -34.21
CA ALA A 36 -9.82 7.78 -34.16
C ALA A 36 -9.18 7.79 -32.76
N GLU A 37 -9.31 6.70 -32.02
CA GLU A 37 -8.61 6.50 -30.76
C GLU A 37 -7.10 6.45 -31.08
N LYS A 38 -6.30 7.25 -30.38
CA LYS A 38 -4.85 7.28 -30.55
C LYS A 38 -4.25 6.01 -29.94
N CYS A 39 -3.71 5.12 -30.78
CA CYS A 39 -3.02 3.92 -30.34
C CYS A 39 -1.51 4.18 -30.28
N ILE A 40 -0.90 3.95 -29.11
CA ILE A 40 0.53 4.18 -28.82
C ILE A 40 1.19 2.84 -28.53
N PHE A 41 2.04 2.37 -29.44
CA PHE A 41 2.84 1.19 -29.21
C PHE A 41 4.09 1.54 -28.39
N PHE A 42 4.30 0.80 -27.30
CA PHE A 42 5.52 0.90 -26.48
C PHE A 42 6.33 -0.40 -26.54
N PRO A 43 7.58 -0.37 -27.02
CA PRO A 43 8.36 -1.59 -27.29
C PRO A 43 8.87 -2.30 -26.04
N GLY A 44 8.83 -1.64 -24.88
CA GLY A 44 9.24 -2.17 -23.58
C GLY A 44 8.07 -2.59 -22.69
N PRO A 45 8.37 -2.97 -21.43
CA PRO A 45 7.34 -3.22 -20.43
C PRO A 45 6.59 -1.94 -20.05
N ILE A 46 5.26 -2.04 -19.92
CA ILE A 46 4.44 -1.01 -19.28
C ILE A 46 4.17 -1.45 -17.84
N ILE A 47 4.42 -0.55 -16.90
CA ILE A 47 4.23 -0.72 -15.46
C ILE A 47 3.05 0.15 -15.03
N VAL A 48 2.03 -0.45 -14.44
CA VAL A 48 0.86 0.28 -13.94
C VAL A 48 1.02 0.55 -12.46
N GLY A 49 1.27 1.81 -12.09
CA GLY A 49 1.48 2.33 -10.75
C GLY A 49 2.92 2.77 -10.47
N ALA A 50 3.08 4.03 -10.04
CA ALA A 50 4.35 4.64 -9.63
C ALA A 50 4.62 4.54 -8.11
N GLY A 51 4.06 3.54 -7.44
CA GLY A 51 4.37 3.21 -6.06
C GLY A 51 5.77 2.58 -5.92
N PRO A 52 6.23 2.33 -4.67
CA PRO A 52 7.56 1.73 -4.43
C PRO A 52 7.82 0.44 -5.24
N SER A 53 6.77 -0.37 -5.47
CA SER A 53 6.86 -1.61 -6.25
C SER A 53 7.15 -1.36 -7.72
N GLY A 54 6.44 -0.40 -8.34
CA GLY A 54 6.65 -0.02 -9.74
C GLY A 54 8.01 0.63 -9.97
N LEU A 55 8.42 1.52 -9.05
CA LEU A 55 9.73 2.15 -9.06
C LEU A 55 10.86 1.10 -8.97
N ALA A 56 10.70 0.09 -8.10
CA ALA A 56 11.65 -1.01 -7.97
C ALA A 56 11.83 -1.80 -9.27
N VAL A 57 10.72 -2.13 -9.96
CA VAL A 57 10.78 -2.82 -11.26
C VAL A 57 11.45 -1.97 -12.31
N ALA A 58 11.11 -0.68 -12.41
CA ALA A 58 11.69 0.24 -13.38
C ALA A 58 13.20 0.37 -13.20
N ALA A 59 13.69 0.52 -11.96
CA ALA A 59 15.12 0.57 -11.66
C ALA A 59 15.83 -0.74 -12.03
N CYS A 60 15.24 -1.90 -11.69
CA CYS A 60 15.80 -3.21 -12.05
C CYS A 60 15.84 -3.43 -13.57
N LEU A 61 14.83 -3.00 -14.31
CA LEU A 61 14.83 -3.05 -15.78
C LEU A 61 15.89 -2.12 -16.37
N LYS A 62 16.00 -0.90 -15.83
CA LYS A 62 17.00 0.07 -16.29
C LYS A 62 18.42 -0.41 -16.06
N SER A 63 18.72 -1.08 -14.94
CA SER A 63 20.03 -1.70 -14.69
C SER A 63 20.40 -2.75 -15.76
N LYS A 64 19.40 -3.30 -16.46
CA LYS A 64 19.53 -4.24 -17.58
C LYS A 64 19.43 -3.59 -18.96
N ARG A 65 19.42 -2.23 -19.00
CA ARG A 65 19.28 -1.42 -20.22
C ARG A 65 17.98 -1.67 -20.98
N ILE A 66 16.91 -2.00 -20.24
CA ILE A 66 15.56 -2.16 -20.77
C ILE A 66 14.74 -0.93 -20.38
N GLN A 67 14.27 -0.19 -21.37
CA GLN A 67 13.36 0.94 -21.14
C GLN A 67 11.99 0.43 -20.74
N SER A 68 11.38 1.06 -19.76
CA SER A 68 10.01 0.80 -19.31
C SER A 68 9.22 2.11 -19.21
N LEU A 69 7.92 2.02 -19.33
CA LEU A 69 6.99 3.13 -19.14
C LEU A 69 6.18 2.89 -17.87
N ILE A 70 6.14 3.86 -16.96
CA ILE A 70 5.25 3.82 -15.80
C ILE A 70 4.05 4.69 -16.10
N LEU A 71 2.83 4.16 -15.86
CA LEU A 71 1.57 4.89 -15.91
C LEU A 71 1.05 5.04 -14.48
N GLU A 72 0.81 6.28 -14.06
CA GLU A 72 0.32 6.59 -12.70
C GLU A 72 -0.93 7.46 -12.79
N ARG A 73 -1.97 7.08 -12.04
CA ARG A 73 -3.25 7.79 -12.02
C ARG A 73 -3.21 9.13 -11.31
N SER A 74 -2.29 9.29 -10.36
CA SER A 74 -2.10 10.52 -9.60
C SER A 74 -1.08 11.43 -10.30
N ASP A 75 -0.88 12.61 -9.76
CA ASP A 75 0.07 13.63 -10.23
C ASP A 75 1.49 13.47 -9.62
N CYS A 76 1.70 12.46 -8.78
CA CYS A 76 2.96 12.24 -8.08
C CYS A 76 3.30 10.75 -7.95
N ILE A 77 4.58 10.45 -7.74
CA ILE A 77 5.04 9.11 -7.36
C ILE A 77 4.59 8.77 -5.94
N ALA A 78 4.53 7.47 -5.63
CA ALA A 78 4.19 6.99 -4.29
C ALA A 78 2.92 7.65 -3.69
N SER A 79 1.93 7.94 -4.53
CA SER A 79 0.72 8.72 -4.22
C SER A 79 -0.02 8.21 -2.97
N LEU A 80 -0.01 6.90 -2.70
CA LEU A 80 -0.55 6.35 -1.46
C LEU A 80 0.17 6.93 -0.23
N TRP A 81 1.49 6.99 -0.26
CA TRP A 81 2.31 7.50 0.85
C TRP A 81 2.19 9.01 1.01
N GLN A 82 2.16 9.74 -0.09
CA GLN A 82 2.04 11.19 -0.07
C GLN A 82 0.64 11.64 0.33
N LEU A 83 -0.39 11.08 -0.32
CA LEU A 83 -1.75 11.61 -0.30
C LEU A 83 -2.73 10.84 0.61
N LYS A 84 -2.43 9.60 1.02
CA LYS A 84 -3.40 8.72 1.70
C LYS A 84 -2.89 8.10 2.99
N THR A 85 -1.92 8.73 3.63
CA THR A 85 -1.39 8.31 4.93
C THR A 85 -1.35 9.47 5.91
N TYR A 86 -1.43 9.18 7.21
CA TYR A 86 -1.35 10.15 8.30
C TYR A 86 0.10 10.59 8.56
N ASP A 87 0.27 11.77 9.18
CA ASP A 87 1.55 12.45 9.23
C ASP A 87 2.56 11.80 10.18
N ARG A 88 2.10 11.23 11.30
CA ARG A 88 2.97 10.51 12.25
C ARG A 88 3.48 9.15 11.74
N LEU A 89 3.01 8.67 10.58
CA LEU A 89 3.35 7.34 10.07
C LEU A 89 4.88 7.15 9.97
N ARG A 90 5.32 6.01 10.46
CA ARG A 90 6.69 5.51 10.29
C ARG A 90 6.66 4.15 9.64
N LEU A 91 7.76 3.75 9.01
CA LEU A 91 7.88 2.36 8.57
C LEU A 91 7.76 1.43 9.79
N HIS A 92 6.87 0.46 9.70
CA HIS A 92 6.63 -0.50 10.80
C HIS A 92 7.79 -1.48 10.98
N LEU A 93 8.50 -1.78 9.89
CA LEU A 93 9.68 -2.63 9.89
C LEU A 93 10.97 -1.80 9.83
N PRO A 94 12.09 -2.32 10.34
CA PRO A 94 13.39 -1.67 10.20
C PRO A 94 13.74 -1.39 8.74
N LYS A 95 14.39 -0.25 8.47
CA LYS A 95 14.76 0.20 7.12
C LYS A 95 15.44 -0.86 6.27
N LYS A 96 16.28 -1.73 6.87
CA LYS A 96 16.95 -2.83 6.16
C LYS A 96 16.03 -3.84 5.49
N PHE A 97 14.76 -3.94 5.95
CA PHE A 97 13.73 -4.79 5.35
C PHE A 97 12.78 -4.03 4.42
N CYS A 98 12.99 -2.73 4.26
CA CYS A 98 12.13 -1.84 3.49
C CYS A 98 12.85 -1.18 2.32
N GLN A 99 14.15 -1.40 2.18
CA GLN A 99 14.94 -0.83 1.07
C GLN A 99 14.53 -1.44 -0.27
N LEU A 100 14.53 -0.59 -1.29
CA LEU A 100 14.33 -1.02 -2.67
C LEU A 100 15.63 -1.58 -3.26
N PRO A 101 15.55 -2.37 -4.35
CA PRO A 101 16.73 -2.90 -5.02
C PRO A 101 17.71 -1.79 -5.44
N LEU A 102 19.00 -2.11 -5.46
CA LEU A 102 20.09 -1.29 -6.00
C LEU A 102 20.45 -0.04 -5.18
N MET A 103 19.62 0.41 -4.26
CA MET A 103 19.88 1.61 -3.45
C MET A 103 19.44 1.38 -2.00
N PRO A 104 20.37 1.32 -1.03
CA PRO A 104 20.03 1.22 0.39
C PRO A 104 19.53 2.57 0.93
N PHE A 105 18.84 2.53 2.07
CA PHE A 105 18.59 3.76 2.82
C PHE A 105 19.89 4.41 3.30
N PRO A 106 19.93 5.73 3.42
CA PRO A 106 21.05 6.43 4.05
C PRO A 106 21.37 5.86 5.43
N SER A 107 22.66 5.75 5.77
CA SER A 107 23.12 5.18 7.05
C SER A 107 22.56 5.95 8.26
N TRP A 108 22.45 7.27 8.14
CA TRP A 108 22.00 8.19 9.18
C TRP A 108 20.46 8.20 9.38
N PHE A 109 19.67 7.54 8.51
CA PHE A 109 18.24 7.39 8.77
C PHE A 109 18.02 6.51 10.01
N PRO A 110 16.97 6.80 10.81
CA PRO A 110 16.62 5.97 11.96
C PRO A 110 16.26 4.55 11.52
N THR A 111 16.24 3.62 12.48
CA THR A 111 15.82 2.23 12.24
C THR A 111 14.44 2.15 11.61
N TYR A 112 13.54 3.04 12.01
CA TYR A 112 12.16 3.16 11.51
C TYR A 112 11.97 4.57 10.93
N PRO A 113 12.28 4.78 9.65
CA PRO A 113 12.12 6.08 8.98
C PRO A 113 10.69 6.63 9.09
N THR A 114 10.56 7.93 9.16
CA THR A 114 9.29 8.64 9.07
C THR A 114 8.72 8.55 7.65
N LYS A 115 7.43 8.89 7.50
CA LYS A 115 6.77 9.06 6.20
C LYS A 115 7.58 9.98 5.30
N GLN A 116 7.98 11.16 5.79
CA GLN A 116 8.74 12.16 5.04
C GLN A 116 10.11 11.62 4.59
N GLN A 117 10.83 10.94 5.49
CA GLN A 117 12.11 10.32 5.16
C GLN A 117 11.95 9.21 4.10
N PHE A 118 10.85 8.44 4.17
CA PHE A 118 10.58 7.42 3.16
C PHE A 118 10.24 8.03 1.80
N ILE A 119 9.44 9.09 1.76
CA ILE A 119 9.13 9.83 0.53
C ILE A 119 10.42 10.41 -0.06
N ALA A 120 11.24 11.11 0.72
CA ALA A 120 12.53 11.63 0.27
C ALA A 120 13.49 10.54 -0.27
N TYR A 121 13.46 9.35 0.33
CA TYR A 121 14.20 8.20 -0.21
C TYR A 121 13.67 7.77 -1.58
N LEU A 122 12.36 7.77 -1.79
CA LEU A 122 11.75 7.42 -3.09
C LEU A 122 12.04 8.48 -4.16
N ASP A 123 12.02 9.76 -3.80
CA ASP A 123 12.38 10.86 -4.70
C ASP A 123 13.85 10.73 -5.15
N ALA A 124 14.75 10.48 -4.20
CA ALA A 124 16.15 10.21 -4.51
C ALA A 124 16.34 8.95 -5.36
N TYR A 125 15.53 7.91 -5.12
CA TYR A 125 15.54 6.69 -5.90
C TYR A 125 15.14 6.95 -7.36
N VAL A 126 14.09 7.75 -7.58
CA VAL A 126 13.67 8.17 -8.92
C VAL A 126 14.76 8.98 -9.62
N ALA A 127 15.40 9.91 -8.93
CA ALA A 127 16.49 10.72 -9.47
C ALA A 127 17.72 9.87 -9.84
N GLU A 128 18.17 8.99 -8.93
CA GLU A 128 19.33 8.11 -9.15
C GLU A 128 19.18 7.24 -10.38
N PHE A 129 18.01 6.63 -10.54
CA PHE A 129 17.74 5.76 -11.69
C PHE A 129 17.11 6.52 -12.87
N ASN A 130 16.94 7.85 -12.80
CA ASN A 130 16.26 8.66 -13.82
C ASN A 130 14.99 7.94 -14.34
N ILE A 131 14.09 7.58 -13.42
CA ILE A 131 12.84 6.90 -13.71
C ILE A 131 11.83 7.93 -14.18
N GLN A 132 11.18 7.65 -15.31
CA GLN A 132 10.14 8.52 -15.85
C GLN A 132 8.78 7.85 -15.71
N ALA A 133 7.79 8.60 -15.22
CA ALA A 133 6.41 8.18 -15.13
C ALA A 133 5.51 9.18 -15.88
N VAL A 134 4.46 8.68 -16.50
CA VAL A 134 3.38 9.50 -17.06
C VAL A 134 2.30 9.58 -15.99
N PHE A 135 2.08 10.77 -15.48
CA PHE A 135 1.12 11.07 -14.42
C PHE A 135 -0.26 11.44 -14.98
N ASN A 136 -1.28 11.37 -14.11
CA ASN A 136 -2.68 11.63 -14.43
C ASN A 136 -3.23 10.69 -15.52
N GLU A 137 -2.66 9.48 -15.61
CA GLU A 137 -3.04 8.45 -16.57
C GLU A 137 -3.65 7.27 -15.83
N THR A 138 -4.97 7.15 -15.91
CA THR A 138 -5.70 6.05 -15.28
C THR A 138 -5.96 4.93 -16.28
N VAL A 139 -5.40 3.76 -16.04
CA VAL A 139 -5.73 2.54 -16.78
C VAL A 139 -7.11 2.07 -16.35
N VAL A 140 -8.10 2.13 -17.25
CA VAL A 140 -9.48 1.71 -16.98
C VAL A 140 -9.79 0.32 -17.49
N ALA A 141 -9.00 -0.19 -18.44
CA ALA A 141 -9.06 -1.58 -18.86
C ALA A 141 -7.72 -2.03 -19.42
N ALA A 142 -7.30 -3.25 -19.10
CA ALA A 142 -6.19 -3.92 -19.75
C ALA A 142 -6.61 -5.34 -20.13
N GLU A 143 -6.34 -5.73 -21.38
CA GLU A 143 -6.67 -7.06 -21.91
C GLU A 143 -5.57 -7.54 -22.85
N TYR A 144 -5.36 -8.85 -22.89
CA TYR A 144 -4.45 -9.46 -23.85
C TYR A 144 -5.17 -9.76 -25.14
N ASP A 145 -4.70 -9.19 -26.25
CA ASP A 145 -5.21 -9.45 -27.57
C ASP A 145 -4.42 -10.62 -28.20
N ALA A 146 -5.02 -11.82 -28.18
CA ALA A 146 -4.39 -13.01 -28.71
C ALA A 146 -4.17 -12.96 -30.22
N GLY A 147 -4.95 -12.14 -30.97
CA GLY A 147 -4.79 -11.98 -32.42
C GLY A 147 -3.51 -11.28 -32.82
N ILE A 148 -3.04 -10.32 -32.00
CA ILE A 148 -1.81 -9.59 -32.24
C ILE A 148 -0.68 -9.98 -31.29
N GLY A 149 -0.96 -10.70 -30.20
CA GLY A 149 0.05 -11.16 -29.23
C GLY A 149 0.53 -10.07 -28.27
N PHE A 150 -0.27 -9.04 -27.98
CA PHE A 150 0.08 -7.89 -27.16
C PHE A 150 -1.00 -7.54 -26.14
N TRP A 151 -0.59 -6.85 -25.07
CA TRP A 151 -1.49 -6.22 -24.11
C TRP A 151 -1.99 -4.88 -24.65
N ARG A 152 -3.30 -4.65 -24.51
CA ARG A 152 -3.96 -3.39 -24.84
C ARG A 152 -4.44 -2.74 -23.56
N LEU A 153 -4.01 -1.50 -23.30
CA LEU A 153 -4.35 -0.73 -22.11
C LEU A 153 -5.15 0.51 -22.53
N ARG A 154 -6.41 0.56 -22.14
CA ARG A 154 -7.28 1.73 -22.37
C ARG A 154 -7.15 2.70 -21.20
N MET A 155 -6.99 3.99 -21.55
CA MET A 155 -6.80 5.07 -20.61
C MET A 155 -8.04 5.90 -20.46
N ALA A 156 -8.27 6.42 -19.22
CA ALA A 156 -9.10 7.60 -19.00
C ALA A 156 -8.18 8.74 -18.63
N SER A 157 -8.18 9.82 -19.41
CA SER A 157 -7.38 11.01 -19.12
C SER A 157 -8.20 12.00 -18.30
N ALA A 158 -7.64 12.48 -17.19
CA ALA A 158 -8.23 13.50 -16.33
C ALA A 158 -7.92 14.93 -16.80
N LYS A 159 -7.66 15.15 -18.10
CA LYS A 159 -7.38 16.49 -18.63
C LYS A 159 -8.66 17.25 -18.92
N GLY A 160 -8.92 18.26 -18.06
CA GLY A 160 -9.68 19.50 -18.20
C GLY A 160 -10.89 19.53 -19.15
N GLU A 161 -11.93 20.14 -18.66
CA GLU A 161 -13.14 20.63 -19.35
C GLU A 161 -13.29 20.27 -20.86
N GLY A 162 -14.03 19.19 -21.15
CA GLY A 162 -14.77 19.11 -22.41
C GLY A 162 -14.39 18.04 -23.42
N LYS A 163 -13.27 17.31 -23.34
CA LYS A 163 -12.99 16.16 -24.22
C LYS A 163 -12.10 15.14 -23.53
N GLU A 164 -12.67 14.00 -23.16
CA GLU A 164 -11.91 12.79 -22.87
C GLU A 164 -11.17 12.36 -24.14
N GLU A 165 -9.86 12.61 -24.22
CA GLU A 165 -9.04 11.96 -25.24
C GLU A 165 -8.84 10.50 -24.84
N LYS A 166 -9.65 9.63 -25.41
CA LYS A 166 -9.47 8.19 -25.28
C LYS A 166 -8.25 7.79 -26.09
N HIS A 167 -7.21 7.33 -25.41
CA HIS A 167 -6.05 6.74 -26.07
C HIS A 167 -5.75 5.35 -25.47
N GLU A 168 -5.02 4.57 -26.22
CA GLU A 168 -4.68 3.20 -25.89
C GLU A 168 -3.18 3.00 -26.00
N TYR A 169 -2.60 2.32 -25.00
CA TYR A 169 -1.25 1.81 -25.09
C TYR A 169 -1.26 0.33 -25.47
N VAL A 170 -0.27 -0.06 -26.29
CA VAL A 170 -0.06 -1.46 -26.67
C VAL A 170 1.37 -1.86 -26.29
N CYS A 171 1.53 -2.97 -25.58
CA CYS A 171 2.83 -3.46 -25.13
C CYS A 171 2.92 -4.99 -25.09
N ARG A 172 4.16 -5.50 -25.12
CA ARG A 172 4.41 -6.93 -25.02
C ARG A 172 4.36 -7.45 -23.59
N TRP A 173 4.76 -6.64 -22.61
CA TRP A 173 4.87 -7.01 -21.21
C TRP A 173 4.12 -6.00 -20.35
N LEU A 174 3.22 -6.54 -19.52
CA LEU A 174 2.44 -5.76 -18.58
C LEU A 174 2.87 -6.10 -17.14
N VAL A 175 3.25 -5.08 -16.37
CA VAL A 175 3.57 -5.22 -14.95
C VAL A 175 2.51 -4.52 -14.11
N VAL A 176 1.77 -5.29 -13.34
CA VAL A 176 0.77 -4.80 -12.38
C VAL A 176 1.49 -4.41 -11.09
N ALA A 177 1.55 -3.12 -10.80
CA ALA A 177 2.22 -2.53 -9.64
C ALA A 177 1.31 -1.61 -8.81
N THR A 178 -0.02 -1.77 -8.95
CA THR A 178 -1.04 -0.95 -8.28
C THR A 178 -1.13 -1.18 -6.78
N GLY A 179 -0.55 -2.29 -6.30
CA GLY A 179 -0.43 -2.63 -4.89
C GLY A 179 -1.69 -3.24 -4.27
N GLU A 180 -1.49 -3.82 -3.09
CA GLU A 180 -2.54 -4.49 -2.31
C GLU A 180 -3.44 -3.52 -1.53
N ASN A 181 -3.05 -2.25 -1.39
CA ASN A 181 -3.76 -1.22 -0.63
C ASN A 181 -4.25 -0.08 -1.54
N ALA A 182 -4.75 -0.40 -2.73
CA ALA A 182 -5.12 0.59 -3.75
C ALA A 182 -6.35 1.42 -3.40
N GLU A 183 -7.32 0.81 -2.70
CA GLU A 183 -8.59 1.43 -2.34
C GLU A 183 -8.98 1.16 -0.89
N ALA A 184 -9.59 2.16 -0.25
CA ALA A 184 -10.14 2.06 1.09
C ALA A 184 -11.32 1.06 1.11
N VAL A 185 -11.41 0.27 2.17
CA VAL A 185 -12.60 -0.54 2.44
C VAL A 185 -13.52 0.23 3.38
N VAL A 186 -14.64 0.73 2.86
CA VAL A 186 -15.69 1.35 3.64
C VAL A 186 -16.81 0.31 3.78
N PRO A 187 -17.00 -0.30 4.97
CA PRO A 187 -18.08 -1.25 5.16
C PRO A 187 -19.43 -0.52 5.22
N GLU A 188 -20.45 -1.16 4.72
CA GLU A 188 -21.83 -0.74 4.98
C GLU A 188 -22.23 -1.22 6.39
N MET A 189 -22.64 -0.29 7.24
CA MET A 189 -23.11 -0.58 8.60
C MET A 189 -24.49 0.06 8.80
N PRO A 190 -25.44 -0.64 9.44
CA PRO A 190 -26.79 -0.13 9.61
C PRO A 190 -26.82 1.27 10.25
N GLY A 191 -27.62 2.19 9.71
CA GLY A 191 -27.79 3.55 10.21
C GLY A 191 -26.63 4.50 9.96
N MET A 192 -25.60 4.09 9.21
CA MET A 192 -24.41 4.91 8.97
C MET A 192 -24.75 6.23 8.27
N GLU A 193 -25.77 6.24 7.44
CA GLU A 193 -26.32 7.40 6.74
C GLU A 193 -27.08 8.38 7.66
N GLU A 194 -27.48 7.93 8.83
CA GLU A 194 -28.20 8.76 9.82
C GLU A 194 -27.24 9.55 10.72
N PHE A 195 -25.97 9.16 10.77
CA PHE A 195 -24.99 9.79 11.66
C PHE A 195 -24.63 11.20 11.18
N GLU A 196 -24.89 12.22 12.02
CA GLU A 196 -24.66 13.63 11.66
C GLU A 196 -23.19 14.06 11.75
N GLY A 197 -22.33 13.33 12.45
CA GLY A 197 -20.91 13.62 12.54
C GLY A 197 -20.12 13.19 11.30
N PRO A 198 -18.88 13.65 11.12
CA PRO A 198 -18.03 13.22 10.02
C PRO A 198 -17.63 11.74 10.20
N ILE A 199 -17.77 10.97 9.11
CA ILE A 199 -17.23 9.62 8.98
C ILE A 199 -16.12 9.65 7.94
N VAL A 200 -14.89 9.37 8.34
CA VAL A 200 -13.74 9.39 7.44
C VAL A 200 -12.97 8.09 7.50
N HIS A 201 -12.47 7.62 6.36
CA HIS A 201 -11.53 6.49 6.35
C HIS A 201 -10.11 6.98 6.68
N THR A 202 -9.27 6.11 7.27
CA THR A 202 -7.87 6.45 7.63
C THR A 202 -7.04 6.96 6.45
N SER A 203 -7.43 6.70 5.20
CA SER A 203 -6.80 7.26 4.01
C SER A 203 -6.99 8.78 3.87
N LEU A 204 -8.01 9.35 4.50
CA LEU A 204 -8.31 10.79 4.53
C LEU A 204 -7.87 11.46 5.83
N TYR A 205 -7.58 10.67 6.86
CA TYR A 205 -7.06 11.17 8.14
C TYR A 205 -5.62 11.64 7.98
N ARG A 206 -5.27 12.80 8.60
CA ARG A 206 -3.91 13.36 8.58
C ARG A 206 -3.32 13.46 9.97
N SER A 207 -3.98 14.15 10.88
CA SER A 207 -3.57 14.33 12.28
C SER A 207 -4.78 14.45 13.20
N GLY A 208 -4.54 14.32 14.51
CA GLY A 208 -5.55 14.51 15.53
C GLY A 208 -5.96 15.97 15.77
N ASP A 209 -5.30 16.96 15.16
CA ASP A 209 -5.56 18.38 15.42
C ASP A 209 -7.02 18.80 15.25
N SER A 210 -7.68 18.29 14.21
CA SER A 210 -9.10 18.59 13.94
C SER A 210 -10.08 17.95 14.92
N TYR A 211 -9.58 17.09 15.81
CA TYR A 211 -10.37 16.29 16.74
C TYR A 211 -10.14 16.63 18.22
N ARG A 212 -9.44 17.72 18.50
CA ARG A 212 -9.18 18.17 19.87
C ARG A 212 -10.47 18.24 20.69
N ASP A 213 -10.43 17.71 21.91
CA ASP A 213 -11.54 17.62 22.88
C ASP A 213 -12.78 16.84 22.37
N LYS A 214 -12.70 16.17 21.20
CA LYS A 214 -13.78 15.39 20.61
C LYS A 214 -13.73 13.93 21.05
N ARG A 215 -14.90 13.34 21.18
CA ARG A 215 -15.10 11.89 21.33
C ARG A 215 -15.07 11.25 19.95
N VAL A 216 -14.03 10.49 19.66
CA VAL A 216 -13.81 9.91 18.32
C VAL A 216 -13.86 8.40 18.37
N LEU A 217 -14.78 7.81 17.59
CA LEU A 217 -14.86 6.37 17.42
C LEU A 217 -13.89 5.92 16.31
N VAL A 218 -12.94 5.05 16.64
CA VAL A 218 -12.01 4.43 15.68
C VAL A 218 -12.45 2.99 15.42
N VAL A 219 -12.99 2.72 14.24
CA VAL A 219 -13.50 1.39 13.88
C VAL A 219 -12.38 0.53 13.31
N GLY A 220 -11.88 -0.39 14.14
CA GLY A 220 -10.81 -1.31 13.80
C GLY A 220 -9.55 -1.13 14.66
N CYS A 221 -8.89 -2.26 14.98
CA CYS A 221 -7.74 -2.36 15.87
C CYS A 221 -6.47 -2.91 15.19
N GLY A 222 -6.38 -2.74 13.86
CA GLY A 222 -5.14 -3.01 13.11
C GLY A 222 -4.05 -1.96 13.39
N ASN A 223 -2.90 -2.03 12.70
CA ASN A 223 -1.83 -1.05 12.88
C ASN A 223 -2.33 0.39 12.72
N SER A 224 -3.14 0.67 11.69
CA SER A 224 -3.70 2.01 11.48
C SER A 224 -4.64 2.46 12.62
N GLY A 225 -5.55 1.58 13.08
CA GLY A 225 -6.45 1.92 14.19
C GLY A 225 -5.70 2.21 15.48
N MET A 226 -4.69 1.42 15.79
CA MET A 226 -3.83 1.64 16.96
C MET A 226 -3.05 2.96 16.88
N GLU A 227 -2.44 3.27 15.72
CA GLU A 227 -1.64 4.48 15.55
C GLU A 227 -2.51 5.74 15.49
N VAL A 228 -3.68 5.69 14.83
CA VAL A 228 -4.62 6.80 14.79
C VAL A 228 -5.18 7.08 16.19
N SER A 229 -5.56 6.04 16.96
CA SER A 229 -5.99 6.23 18.34
C SER A 229 -4.91 6.87 19.23
N LEU A 230 -3.65 6.49 19.01
CA LEU A 230 -2.52 7.10 19.73
C LEU A 230 -2.31 8.56 19.31
N ASP A 231 -2.42 8.86 18.01
CA ASP A 231 -2.32 10.22 17.48
C ASP A 231 -3.42 11.14 18.02
N LEU A 232 -4.65 10.64 18.08
CA LEU A 232 -5.78 11.35 18.69
C LEU A 232 -5.51 11.71 20.16
N CYS A 233 -4.97 10.76 20.96
CA CYS A 233 -4.56 11.04 22.35
C CYS A 233 -3.49 12.12 22.42
N ASP A 234 -2.49 12.07 21.56
CA ASP A 234 -1.37 13.03 21.55
C ASP A 234 -1.86 14.44 21.18
N HIS A 235 -3.05 14.58 20.56
CA HIS A 235 -3.73 15.83 20.22
C HIS A 235 -4.92 16.18 21.14
N ASN A 236 -5.01 15.56 22.34
CA ASN A 236 -6.07 15.78 23.33
C ASN A 236 -7.48 15.44 22.83
N ALA A 237 -7.63 14.51 21.91
CA ALA A 237 -8.92 13.91 21.61
C ALA A 237 -9.20 12.72 22.55
N HIS A 238 -10.46 12.26 22.59
CA HIS A 238 -10.91 11.13 23.39
C HIS A 238 -11.25 9.94 22.49
N PRO A 239 -10.27 9.08 22.12
CA PRO A 239 -10.51 7.96 21.21
C PRO A 239 -11.16 6.76 21.89
N PHE A 240 -12.10 6.16 21.18
CA PHE A 240 -12.76 4.90 21.49
C PHE A 240 -12.48 3.92 20.35
N MET A 241 -11.76 2.84 20.64
CA MET A 241 -11.32 1.90 19.62
C MET A 241 -12.23 0.66 19.60
N VAL A 242 -12.83 0.39 18.45
CA VAL A 242 -13.67 -0.78 18.23
C VAL A 242 -12.82 -2.00 17.91
N VAL A 243 -13.01 -3.05 18.68
CA VAL A 243 -12.39 -4.37 18.52
C VAL A 243 -13.47 -5.39 18.25
N ARG A 244 -13.63 -5.77 16.98
CA ARG A 244 -14.63 -6.76 16.55
C ARG A 244 -14.17 -8.20 16.77
N ASP A 245 -12.92 -8.45 16.41
CA ASP A 245 -12.31 -9.77 16.43
C ASP A 245 -11.06 -9.78 17.32
N SER A 246 -10.51 -10.97 17.52
CA SER A 246 -9.24 -11.15 18.21
C SER A 246 -8.06 -10.57 17.39
N VAL A 247 -7.03 -10.06 18.09
CA VAL A 247 -5.87 -9.41 17.50
C VAL A 247 -4.57 -9.81 18.20
N HIS A 248 -3.53 -10.15 17.44
CA HIS A 248 -2.18 -10.29 17.98
C HIS A 248 -1.51 -8.91 18.08
N ILE A 249 -1.16 -8.52 19.30
CA ILE A 249 -0.33 -7.35 19.57
C ILE A 249 1.03 -7.85 20.06
N LEU A 250 2.07 -7.45 19.33
CA LEU A 250 3.47 -7.77 19.63
C LEU A 250 4.25 -6.49 19.90
N PRO A 251 5.25 -6.49 20.78
CA PRO A 251 6.21 -5.41 20.86
C PRO A 251 6.89 -5.22 19.51
N ARG A 252 7.13 -3.97 19.07
CA ARG A 252 7.89 -3.72 17.85
C ARG A 252 9.32 -4.23 17.94
N GLU A 253 9.88 -4.22 19.17
CA GLU A 253 11.20 -4.74 19.47
C GLU A 253 11.12 -5.72 20.65
N MET A 254 11.87 -6.81 20.55
CA MET A 254 12.04 -7.82 21.56
C MET A 254 13.54 -8.11 21.73
N LEU A 255 14.01 -8.19 22.99
CA LEU A 255 15.40 -8.54 23.30
C LEU A 255 16.43 -7.68 22.52
N GLY A 256 16.18 -6.36 22.40
CA GLY A 256 17.07 -5.43 21.70
C GLY A 256 17.07 -5.57 20.15
N ARG A 257 16.15 -6.37 19.59
CA ARG A 257 16.01 -6.56 18.13
C ARG A 257 14.58 -6.33 17.69
N SER A 258 14.39 -5.93 16.42
CA SER A 258 13.03 -5.88 15.90
C SER A 258 12.38 -7.25 15.93
N THR A 259 11.13 -7.32 16.38
CA THR A 259 10.34 -8.57 16.43
C THR A 259 10.30 -9.28 15.09
N PHE A 260 10.17 -8.52 14.00
CA PHE A 260 10.24 -9.09 12.64
C PHE A 260 11.62 -9.70 12.33
N GLY A 261 12.71 -8.99 12.63
CA GLY A 261 14.07 -9.50 12.41
C GLY A 261 14.39 -10.72 13.26
N LEU A 262 13.91 -10.73 14.52
CA LEU A 262 14.06 -11.86 15.43
C LEU A 262 13.28 -13.08 14.91
N SER A 263 12.03 -12.90 14.50
CA SER A 263 11.22 -14.00 13.94
C SER A 263 11.85 -14.59 12.68
N MET A 264 12.33 -13.75 11.75
CA MET A 264 13.02 -14.21 10.54
C MET A 264 14.31 -14.97 10.84
N TRP A 265 15.05 -14.57 11.88
CA TRP A 265 16.26 -15.26 12.31
C TRP A 265 15.94 -16.60 12.95
N LEU A 266 14.97 -16.65 13.85
CA LEU A 266 14.52 -17.90 14.52
C LEU A 266 13.97 -18.92 13.52
N MET A 267 13.21 -18.47 12.51
CA MET A 267 12.64 -19.35 11.48
C MET A 267 13.68 -20.04 10.59
N LYS A 268 14.96 -19.65 10.66
CA LYS A 268 16.03 -20.41 9.99
C LYS A 268 16.32 -21.75 10.66
N TRP A 269 16.00 -21.88 11.94
CA TRP A 269 16.37 -23.03 12.78
C TRP A 269 15.17 -23.72 13.42
N LEU A 270 14.07 -23.03 13.60
CA LEU A 270 12.91 -23.48 14.32
C LEU A 270 11.66 -23.51 13.45
N SER A 271 10.72 -24.40 13.78
CA SER A 271 9.42 -24.42 13.11
C SER A 271 8.62 -23.16 13.41
N MET A 272 7.74 -22.77 12.50
CA MET A 272 6.85 -21.60 12.65
C MET A 272 6.07 -21.65 13.98
N LYS A 273 5.51 -22.81 14.35
CA LYS A 273 4.76 -22.98 15.59
C LYS A 273 5.63 -22.74 16.83
N THR A 274 6.90 -23.17 16.81
CA THR A 274 7.83 -22.93 17.91
C THR A 274 8.17 -21.44 18.04
N VAL A 275 8.41 -20.77 16.89
CA VAL A 275 8.67 -19.33 16.88
C VAL A 275 7.45 -18.56 17.37
N ASP A 276 6.24 -18.92 16.95
CA ASP A 276 5.01 -18.30 17.42
C ASP A 276 4.82 -18.42 18.92
N ARG A 277 5.06 -19.61 19.50
CA ARG A 277 5.01 -19.81 20.97
C ARG A 277 6.00 -18.91 21.69
N PHE A 278 7.23 -18.83 21.18
CA PHE A 278 8.26 -17.94 21.74
C PHE A 278 7.84 -16.47 21.67
N LEU A 279 7.38 -16.00 20.52
CA LEU A 279 6.93 -14.61 20.35
C LEU A 279 5.77 -14.26 21.28
N LEU A 280 4.81 -15.17 21.44
CA LEU A 280 3.66 -14.98 22.33
C LEU A 280 4.06 -14.98 23.81
N LEU A 281 5.00 -15.85 24.22
CA LEU A 281 5.53 -15.85 25.57
C LEU A 281 6.23 -14.52 25.90
N VAL A 282 7.15 -14.07 25.05
CA VAL A 282 7.86 -12.80 25.24
C VAL A 282 6.87 -11.62 25.20
N ALA A 283 5.91 -11.63 24.28
CA ALA A 283 4.88 -10.59 24.24
C ALA A 283 4.03 -10.56 25.52
N ARG A 284 3.70 -11.72 26.10
CA ARG A 284 2.97 -11.79 27.37
C ARG A 284 3.77 -11.23 28.55
N LEU A 285 5.07 -11.52 28.58
CA LEU A 285 5.96 -10.98 29.62
C LEU A 285 6.13 -9.46 29.50
N MET A 286 6.27 -8.92 28.28
CA MET A 286 6.50 -7.49 28.05
C MET A 286 5.22 -6.66 28.12
N LEU A 287 4.12 -7.14 27.56
CA LEU A 287 2.87 -6.38 27.40
C LEU A 287 1.82 -6.75 28.45
N GLY A 288 1.97 -7.89 29.13
CA GLY A 288 0.98 -8.43 30.04
C GLY A 288 -0.16 -9.15 29.33
N ASP A 289 -1.25 -9.37 30.05
CA ASP A 289 -2.46 -10.00 29.54
C ASP A 289 -3.35 -8.98 28.84
N THR A 290 -3.34 -9.01 27.51
CA THR A 290 -4.12 -8.06 26.68
C THR A 290 -5.62 -8.36 26.68
N ALA A 291 -6.04 -9.60 27.02
CA ALA A 291 -7.46 -9.97 27.09
C ALA A 291 -8.21 -9.14 28.15
N LYS A 292 -7.55 -8.82 29.29
CA LYS A 292 -8.10 -7.96 30.34
C LYS A 292 -8.40 -6.52 29.87
N LEU A 293 -7.90 -6.14 28.72
CA LEU A 293 -8.10 -4.83 28.10
C LEU A 293 -9.09 -4.89 26.92
N GLY A 294 -9.81 -6.02 26.74
CA GLY A 294 -10.70 -6.22 25.61
C GLY A 294 -9.99 -6.56 24.29
N LEU A 295 -8.69 -6.96 24.36
CA LEU A 295 -7.87 -7.27 23.20
C LEU A 295 -7.49 -8.76 23.24
N GLU A 296 -8.45 -9.60 22.92
CA GLU A 296 -8.26 -11.05 22.90
C GLU A 296 -7.30 -11.48 21.80
N ARG A 297 -6.54 -12.57 22.04
CA ARG A 297 -5.61 -13.12 21.08
C ARG A 297 -6.26 -14.24 20.27
N PRO A 298 -5.98 -14.32 18.94
CA PRO A 298 -6.36 -15.47 18.13
C PRO A 298 -5.75 -16.77 18.66
N GLN A 299 -6.41 -17.90 18.38
CA GLN A 299 -5.91 -19.23 18.73
C GLN A 299 -4.66 -19.63 17.92
N LEU A 300 -4.64 -19.27 16.62
CA LEU A 300 -3.46 -19.48 15.77
C LEU A 300 -2.35 -18.52 16.16
N GLY A 301 -1.10 -18.93 16.02
CA GLY A 301 0.04 -18.06 16.24
C GLY A 301 0.15 -16.91 15.23
N PRO A 302 0.86 -15.82 15.54
CA PRO A 302 0.89 -14.61 14.70
C PRO A 302 1.48 -14.83 13.30
N LEU A 303 2.50 -15.67 13.14
CA LEU A 303 3.11 -16.00 11.86
C LEU A 303 2.24 -16.99 11.08
N GLU A 304 1.69 -17.99 11.77
CA GLU A 304 0.76 -18.96 11.18
C GLU A 304 -0.50 -18.26 10.68
N LEU A 305 -1.11 -17.39 11.47
CA LEU A 305 -2.28 -16.59 11.08
C LEU A 305 -1.98 -15.72 9.87
N LYS A 306 -0.83 -15.03 9.87
CA LYS A 306 -0.39 -14.23 8.72
C LYS A 306 -0.19 -15.08 7.47
N SER A 307 0.39 -16.26 7.60
CA SER A 307 0.62 -17.15 6.46
C SER A 307 -0.70 -17.63 5.83
N LEU A 308 -1.69 -17.98 6.66
CA LEU A 308 -2.97 -18.53 6.20
C LEU A 308 -3.95 -17.44 5.70
N THR A 309 -4.06 -16.34 6.42
CA THR A 309 -5.11 -15.33 6.17
C THR A 309 -4.58 -14.01 5.61
N GLY A 310 -3.28 -13.77 5.72
CA GLY A 310 -2.66 -12.47 5.44
C GLY A 310 -2.82 -11.43 6.57
N LYS A 311 -3.56 -11.72 7.64
CA LYS A 311 -3.71 -10.81 8.80
C LYS A 311 -2.36 -10.63 9.49
N THR A 312 -1.83 -9.42 9.45
CA THR A 312 -0.53 -9.08 10.08
C THR A 312 -0.73 -8.76 11.55
N PRO A 313 0.11 -9.26 12.48
CA PRO A 313 0.05 -8.83 13.86
C PRO A 313 0.32 -7.34 13.98
N VAL A 314 -0.32 -6.70 14.95
CA VAL A 314 -0.11 -5.30 15.28
C VAL A 314 1.21 -5.16 16.03
N LEU A 315 2.02 -4.20 15.62
CA LEU A 315 3.25 -3.83 16.33
C LEU A 315 2.97 -2.65 17.27
N ASN A 316 3.04 -2.91 18.58
CA ASN A 316 2.77 -1.88 19.57
C ASN A 316 3.84 -0.78 19.52
N VAL A 317 3.39 0.45 19.35
CA VAL A 317 4.22 1.67 19.32
C VAL A 317 3.88 2.67 20.43
N GLY A 318 3.14 2.20 21.47
CA GLY A 318 2.72 3.03 22.60
C GLY A 318 1.23 2.96 22.91
N THR A 319 0.39 2.58 21.95
CA THR A 319 -1.07 2.55 22.08
C THR A 319 -1.54 1.70 23.26
N LEU A 320 -0.90 0.57 23.53
CA LEU A 320 -1.27 -0.29 24.66
C LEU A 320 -1.07 0.38 26.02
N ALA A 321 -0.09 1.28 26.16
CA ALA A 321 0.09 2.05 27.38
C ALA A 321 -1.10 3.01 27.59
N LYS A 322 -1.58 3.66 26.52
CA LYS A 322 -2.74 4.54 26.53
C LYS A 322 -4.06 3.81 26.80
N ILE A 323 -4.19 2.55 26.37
CA ILE A 323 -5.33 1.70 26.72
C ILE A 323 -5.27 1.33 28.21
N LYS A 324 -4.09 1.01 28.75
CA LYS A 324 -3.90 0.69 30.16
C LYS A 324 -4.18 1.86 31.10
N SER A 325 -3.83 3.08 30.69
CA SER A 325 -4.14 4.31 31.45
C SER A 325 -5.62 4.74 31.34
N GLY A 326 -6.37 4.16 30.40
CA GLY A 326 -7.78 4.54 30.14
C GLY A 326 -7.94 5.74 29.21
N ASP A 327 -6.85 6.29 28.67
CA ASP A 327 -6.88 7.37 27.67
C ASP A 327 -7.53 6.91 26.35
N ILE A 328 -7.31 5.65 25.98
CA ILE A 328 -8.02 4.97 24.87
C ILE A 328 -8.98 3.95 25.46
N LYS A 329 -10.25 4.07 25.15
CA LYS A 329 -11.28 3.14 25.60
C LYS A 329 -11.56 2.10 24.53
N VAL A 330 -11.51 0.82 24.89
CA VAL A 330 -11.86 -0.29 24.00
C VAL A 330 -13.36 -0.54 24.04
N ARG A 331 -13.95 -0.78 22.85
CA ARG A 331 -15.37 -1.09 22.68
C ARG A 331 -15.56 -2.31 21.81
N PRO A 332 -16.65 -3.08 22.01
CA PRO A 332 -17.00 -4.21 21.15
C PRO A 332 -17.43 -3.72 19.76
N ALA A 333 -17.84 -4.64 18.89
CA ALA A 333 -18.31 -4.31 17.55
C ALA A 333 -19.50 -3.35 17.57
N VAL A 334 -19.58 -2.46 16.59
CA VAL A 334 -20.74 -1.61 16.32
C VAL A 334 -21.84 -2.49 15.74
N GLU A 335 -23.03 -2.42 16.29
CA GLU A 335 -24.23 -3.06 15.76
C GLU A 335 -24.92 -2.14 14.76
N ARG A 336 -25.17 -0.89 15.15
CA ARG A 336 -25.73 0.13 14.25
C ARG A 336 -25.34 1.55 14.65
N PHE A 337 -25.41 2.45 13.70
CA PHE A 337 -25.28 3.88 13.93
C PHE A 337 -26.64 4.49 14.34
N THR A 338 -26.54 5.59 15.06
CA THR A 338 -27.67 6.47 15.41
C THR A 338 -27.31 7.89 15.02
N ARG A 339 -28.25 8.82 15.15
CA ARG A 339 -28.07 10.23 14.75
C ARG A 339 -26.81 10.87 15.34
N HIS A 340 -26.50 10.57 16.61
CA HIS A 340 -25.37 11.20 17.33
C HIS A 340 -24.33 10.21 17.87
N GLY A 341 -24.44 8.93 17.54
CA GLY A 341 -23.54 7.92 18.10
C GLY A 341 -23.69 6.53 17.48
N VAL A 342 -23.44 5.51 18.30
CA VAL A 342 -23.57 4.12 17.89
C VAL A 342 -24.15 3.26 19.01
N GLU A 343 -24.83 2.19 18.62
CA GLU A 343 -25.14 1.05 19.48
C GLU A 343 -24.12 -0.05 19.24
N PHE A 344 -23.61 -0.62 20.32
CA PHE A 344 -22.69 -1.75 20.29
C PHE A 344 -23.43 -3.08 20.47
N VAL A 345 -22.83 -4.18 20.00
CA VAL A 345 -23.39 -5.54 20.10
C VAL A 345 -23.68 -6.02 21.54
N ASP A 346 -23.19 -5.31 22.56
CA ASP A 346 -23.48 -5.58 23.96
C ASP A 346 -24.65 -4.73 24.51
N GLY A 347 -25.36 -4.03 23.63
CA GLY A 347 -26.54 -3.21 23.95
C GLY A 347 -26.23 -1.82 24.51
N ARG A 348 -24.98 -1.43 24.64
CA ARG A 348 -24.60 -0.07 25.06
C ARG A 348 -24.70 0.91 23.90
N SER A 349 -25.25 2.11 24.19
CA SER A 349 -25.24 3.23 23.24
C SER A 349 -24.32 4.33 23.76
N GLU A 350 -23.51 4.91 22.89
CA GLU A 350 -22.64 6.04 23.20
C GLU A 350 -22.64 7.06 22.08
N GLU A 351 -22.53 8.35 22.45
CA GLU A 351 -22.43 9.47 21.52
C GLU A 351 -20.98 9.75 21.12
N PHE A 352 -20.80 10.17 19.86
CA PHE A 352 -19.50 10.48 19.28
C PHE A 352 -19.60 11.69 18.37
N ASP A 353 -18.54 12.52 18.37
CA ASP A 353 -18.45 13.71 17.51
C ASP A 353 -17.94 13.35 16.10
N ALA A 354 -17.24 12.21 15.95
CA ALA A 354 -16.68 11.77 14.69
C ALA A 354 -16.39 10.27 14.70
N VAL A 355 -16.33 9.69 13.51
CA VAL A 355 -15.96 8.29 13.29
C VAL A 355 -14.78 8.18 12.31
N ILE A 356 -13.76 7.41 12.66
CA ILE A 356 -12.62 7.11 11.78
C ILE A 356 -12.63 5.61 11.47
N LEU A 357 -12.78 5.27 10.20
CA LEU A 357 -12.78 3.91 9.71
C LEU A 357 -11.34 3.43 9.47
N ALA A 358 -10.83 2.61 10.37
CA ALA A 358 -9.55 1.90 10.23
C ALA A 358 -9.76 0.47 9.70
N THR A 359 -10.62 0.34 8.70
CA THR A 359 -11.20 -0.90 8.18
C THR A 359 -10.37 -1.54 7.06
N GLY A 360 -9.21 -0.96 6.76
CA GLY A 360 -8.22 -1.51 5.84
C GLY A 360 -8.46 -1.15 4.38
N TYR A 361 -7.78 -1.87 3.51
CA TYR A 361 -7.70 -1.59 2.08
C TYR A 361 -7.91 -2.85 1.26
N LYS A 362 -8.19 -2.67 -0.04
CA LYS A 362 -8.28 -3.75 -1.02
C LYS A 362 -7.52 -3.40 -2.30
N SER A 363 -7.16 -4.44 -3.06
CA SER A 363 -6.64 -4.28 -4.41
C SER A 363 -7.76 -3.89 -5.38
N ASN A 364 -7.42 -3.06 -6.38
CA ASN A 364 -8.35 -2.66 -7.44
C ASN A 364 -8.10 -3.38 -8.78
N VAL A 365 -7.22 -4.37 -8.80
CA VAL A 365 -6.88 -5.11 -10.02
C VAL A 365 -8.12 -5.66 -10.74
N PRO A 366 -9.14 -6.24 -10.06
CA PRO A 366 -10.34 -6.75 -10.71
C PRO A 366 -11.17 -5.68 -11.45
N CYS A 367 -10.99 -4.40 -11.11
CA CYS A 367 -11.76 -3.32 -11.70
C CYS A 367 -11.29 -2.95 -13.13
N TRP A 368 -10.02 -3.23 -13.45
CA TRP A 368 -9.42 -2.78 -14.72
C TRP A 368 -8.71 -3.87 -15.51
N LEU A 369 -8.17 -4.93 -14.87
CA LEU A 369 -7.47 -6.02 -15.56
C LEU A 369 -8.47 -7.13 -15.93
N LYS A 370 -8.63 -7.36 -17.23
CA LYS A 370 -9.53 -8.39 -17.77
C LYS A 370 -8.81 -9.74 -17.93
N GLU A 371 -8.10 -10.15 -16.90
CA GLU A 371 -7.39 -11.42 -16.85
C GLU A 371 -7.81 -12.18 -15.59
N ARG A 372 -8.29 -13.42 -15.72
CA ARG A 372 -8.96 -14.17 -14.64
C ARG A 372 -8.20 -15.42 -14.20
N GLU A 373 -7.21 -15.84 -14.95
CA GLU A 373 -6.45 -17.05 -14.63
C GLU A 373 -5.36 -16.79 -13.60
N PHE A 374 -4.72 -15.63 -13.65
CA PHE A 374 -3.61 -15.26 -12.79
C PHE A 374 -4.06 -14.51 -11.55
N PHE A 375 -4.96 -13.54 -11.69
CA PHE A 375 -5.51 -12.77 -10.57
C PHE A 375 -6.87 -13.31 -10.13
N SER A 376 -7.12 -13.28 -8.81
CA SER A 376 -8.41 -13.60 -8.21
C SER A 376 -9.38 -12.42 -8.35
N GLU A 377 -10.57 -12.66 -8.83
CA GLU A 377 -11.63 -11.65 -8.91
C GLU A 377 -12.13 -11.21 -7.53
N LYS A 378 -11.98 -12.08 -6.52
CA LYS A 378 -12.48 -11.82 -5.16
C LYS A 378 -11.68 -10.76 -4.43
N ASP A 379 -10.36 -10.80 -4.53
CA ASP A 379 -9.46 -9.97 -3.71
C ASP A 379 -8.37 -9.27 -4.53
N GLY A 380 -8.25 -9.56 -5.83
CA GLY A 380 -7.26 -8.95 -6.72
C GLY A 380 -5.82 -9.34 -6.41
N PHE A 381 -5.62 -10.49 -5.78
CA PHE A 381 -4.29 -11.07 -5.56
C PHE A 381 -3.99 -12.15 -6.59
N PRO A 382 -2.70 -12.40 -6.90
CA PRO A 382 -2.32 -13.57 -7.67
C PRO A 382 -2.82 -14.86 -7.01
N ARG A 383 -3.44 -15.75 -7.79
CA ARG A 383 -3.97 -17.04 -7.29
C ARG A 383 -2.88 -17.95 -6.75
N ARG A 384 -1.65 -17.84 -7.30
CA ARG A 384 -0.47 -18.53 -6.77
C ARG A 384 0.15 -17.67 -5.66
N PRO A 385 0.33 -18.22 -4.43
CA PRO A 385 0.96 -17.49 -3.36
C PRO A 385 2.45 -17.25 -3.62
N PHE A 386 3.06 -16.37 -2.84
CA PHE A 386 4.52 -16.23 -2.80
C PHE A 386 5.18 -17.62 -2.55
N PRO A 387 6.25 -17.98 -3.23
CA PRO A 387 7.11 -17.14 -4.08
C PRO A 387 6.76 -17.13 -5.57
N ASN A 388 5.65 -17.70 -6.00
CA ASN A 388 5.33 -17.95 -7.41
C ASN A 388 4.27 -17.00 -8.01
N GLY A 389 3.76 -16.05 -7.23
CA GLY A 389 2.69 -15.12 -7.62
C GLY A 389 3.18 -13.89 -8.40
N TRP A 390 4.41 -13.86 -8.88
CA TRP A 390 4.96 -12.70 -9.60
C TRP A 390 4.84 -12.78 -11.12
N LYS A 391 4.53 -13.98 -11.68
CA LYS A 391 4.52 -14.23 -13.12
C LYS A 391 3.26 -14.97 -13.57
N GLY A 392 2.54 -14.36 -14.49
CA GLY A 392 1.40 -14.92 -15.21
C GLY A 392 1.76 -15.37 -16.63
N GLY A 393 0.73 -15.62 -17.44
CA GLY A 393 0.83 -15.91 -18.87
C GLY A 393 1.11 -14.66 -19.71
N ASN A 394 1.40 -14.84 -20.99
CA ASN A 394 1.43 -13.78 -22.02
C ASN A 394 2.23 -12.52 -21.65
N GLY A 395 3.30 -12.65 -20.88
CA GLY A 395 4.09 -11.48 -20.45
C GLY A 395 3.44 -10.63 -19.37
N LEU A 396 2.50 -11.18 -18.59
CA LEU A 396 1.92 -10.55 -17.41
C LEU A 396 2.77 -10.80 -16.17
N TYR A 397 2.95 -9.76 -15.37
CA TYR A 397 3.70 -9.80 -14.11
C TYR A 397 2.96 -9.05 -13.01
N ALA A 398 3.17 -9.47 -11.76
CA ALA A 398 2.65 -8.82 -10.57
C ALA A 398 3.77 -8.51 -9.58
N VAL A 399 3.78 -7.30 -9.01
CA VAL A 399 4.75 -6.86 -8.01
C VAL A 399 4.04 -6.15 -6.85
N GLY A 400 4.44 -6.48 -5.61
CA GLY A 400 3.84 -5.86 -4.42
C GLY A 400 2.56 -6.55 -3.93
N PHE A 401 2.31 -7.81 -4.32
CA PHE A 401 1.15 -8.62 -3.90
C PHE A 401 1.56 -9.82 -3.03
N THR A 402 2.71 -9.74 -2.38
CA THR A 402 3.29 -10.88 -1.65
C THR A 402 2.82 -11.01 -0.21
N LYS A 403 2.07 -10.03 0.33
CA LYS A 403 1.77 -9.88 1.76
C LYS A 403 3.04 -9.83 2.65
N ARG A 404 4.20 -9.50 2.05
CA ARG A 404 5.51 -9.38 2.70
C ARG A 404 6.08 -7.96 2.64
N GLY A 405 5.23 -6.98 2.32
CA GLY A 405 5.60 -5.57 2.21
C GLY A 405 6.71 -5.31 1.19
N LEU A 406 7.52 -4.30 1.44
CA LEU A 406 8.55 -3.84 0.51
C LEU A 406 9.66 -4.87 0.24
N LEU A 407 9.95 -5.75 1.22
CA LEU A 407 10.91 -6.84 1.02
C LEU A 407 10.44 -7.81 -0.09
N GLY A 408 9.16 -8.17 -0.06
CA GLY A 408 8.57 -9.04 -1.09
C GLY A 408 8.53 -8.35 -2.45
N ALA A 409 8.15 -7.08 -2.50
CA ALA A 409 8.14 -6.28 -3.72
C ALA A 409 9.54 -6.17 -4.34
N SER A 410 10.59 -5.99 -3.53
CA SER A 410 11.98 -5.94 -3.99
C SER A 410 12.45 -7.25 -4.61
N LEU A 411 12.06 -8.39 -4.02
CA LEU A 411 12.39 -9.71 -4.58
C LEU A 411 11.69 -9.96 -5.92
N ASP A 412 10.40 -9.62 -6.01
CA ASP A 412 9.65 -9.79 -7.25
C ASP A 412 10.16 -8.85 -8.34
N ALA A 413 10.55 -7.61 -8.02
CA ALA A 413 11.11 -6.67 -8.97
C ALA A 413 12.37 -7.23 -9.67
N TRP A 414 13.27 -7.85 -8.91
CA TRP A 414 14.44 -8.53 -9.45
C TRP A 414 14.07 -9.68 -10.39
N ARG A 415 13.15 -10.55 -9.97
CA ARG A 415 12.69 -11.71 -10.75
C ARG A 415 12.05 -11.31 -12.06
N ILE A 416 11.17 -10.30 -12.01
CA ILE A 416 10.50 -9.73 -13.18
C ILE A 416 11.52 -9.19 -14.16
N ALA A 417 12.47 -8.36 -13.69
CA ALA A 417 13.48 -7.79 -14.55
C ALA A 417 14.40 -8.85 -15.19
N GLN A 418 14.73 -9.93 -14.47
CA GLN A 418 15.49 -11.05 -15.03
C GLN A 418 14.73 -11.83 -16.10
N ASP A 419 13.45 -12.14 -15.86
CA ASP A 419 12.62 -12.88 -16.83
C ASP A 419 12.38 -12.05 -18.10
N ILE A 420 12.10 -10.76 -17.95
CA ILE A 420 11.92 -9.84 -19.09
C ILE A 420 13.24 -9.74 -19.89
N GLU A 421 14.40 -9.63 -19.23
CA GLU A 421 15.69 -9.58 -19.90
C GLU A 421 15.93 -10.81 -20.78
N LEU A 422 15.67 -12.01 -20.26
CA LEU A 422 15.83 -13.25 -21.00
C LEU A 422 14.94 -13.26 -22.25
N ARG A 423 13.68 -12.87 -22.12
CA ARG A 423 12.72 -12.80 -23.22
C ARG A 423 13.05 -11.71 -24.23
N TYR A 424 13.52 -10.54 -23.75
CA TYR A 424 13.91 -9.42 -24.60
C TYR A 424 15.11 -9.77 -25.48
N LYS A 425 16.09 -10.50 -24.93
CA LYS A 425 17.24 -11.01 -25.71
C LYS A 425 16.84 -12.07 -26.75
N ALA A 426 15.87 -12.92 -26.42
CA ALA A 426 15.36 -13.93 -27.35
C ALA A 426 14.60 -13.34 -28.54
N THR A 427 14.00 -12.15 -28.39
CA THR A 427 13.29 -11.45 -29.49
C THR A 427 14.19 -10.62 -30.39
N LYS A 428 15.46 -10.40 -30.02
CA LYS A 428 16.46 -9.68 -30.83
C LYS A 428 17.34 -10.61 -31.65
N LYS A 429 17.25 -11.91 -31.40
CA LYS A 429 17.83 -12.97 -32.22
C LYS A 429 16.86 -13.43 -33.29
#